data_dfc614a5f64f719030f66d24ba6996a6
#
_entry.id   dfc614a5f64f719030f66d24ba6996a6
#
_cell.length_a   1.000
_cell.length_b   1.000
_cell.length_c   1.000
_cell.angle_alpha   90.00
_cell.angle_beta   90.00
_cell.angle_gamma   90.00
#
_symmetry.space_group_name_H-M   'P 1'
#
loop_
_entity.id
_entity.type
_entity.pdbx_description
1 polymer ?
#
loop_
_entity_poly.entity_id
_entity_poly.type
_entity_poly.pdbx_seq_one_letter_code
_entity_poly.pdbx_strand_id
1 'polypeptide(L)'
;IRAKLDLNSPNQPKLMEIEKIWQQVPKVSGQGHYAHRLAFDREGKLWISSGERQKFDPAQDMQSNLGKIVRLNDDGRPAAGNPFAAQGGVAAQIWSLGHRNPLGMAFDEHGQLWVVEMGPKGGDELNRIVKGANYGYPVVSNGDHYSGLPIPDHITRPEFKALEISWT
;
A
#
# COMPACT_ATOMS: atom_id res chain seq x y z
N ILE A 1 -9.07 -11.66 -4.31
CA ILE A 1 -10.20 -12.29 -5.01
C ILE A 1 -11.48 -11.48 -4.83
N ARG A 2 -12.41 -11.59 -5.76
CA ARG A 2 -13.80 -11.16 -5.68
C ARG A 2 -14.69 -12.39 -5.75
N ALA A 3 -15.82 -12.41 -5.05
CA ALA A 3 -16.78 -13.50 -5.08
C ALA A 3 -18.17 -12.98 -4.71
N LYS A 4 -19.20 -13.71 -5.09
CA LYS A 4 -20.57 -13.51 -4.58
C LYS A 4 -20.78 -14.39 -3.36
N LEU A 5 -21.38 -13.84 -2.32
CA LEU A 5 -21.80 -14.59 -1.15
C LEU A 5 -23.24 -15.09 -1.38
N ASP A 6 -23.43 -16.41 -1.45
CA ASP A 6 -24.72 -17.05 -1.51
C ASP A 6 -25.21 -17.37 -0.08
N LEU A 7 -26.33 -16.81 0.29
CA LEU A 7 -27.01 -16.98 1.59
C LEU A 7 -28.33 -17.74 1.48
N ASN A 8 -28.65 -18.35 0.31
CA ASN A 8 -29.90 -19.11 0.14
C ASN A 8 -30.01 -20.31 1.09
N SER A 9 -28.87 -20.79 1.57
CA SER A 9 -28.79 -21.81 2.63
C SER A 9 -28.12 -21.20 3.87
N PRO A 10 -28.86 -20.57 4.81
CA PRO A 10 -28.28 -19.80 5.93
C PRO A 10 -27.26 -20.57 6.79
N ASN A 11 -27.45 -21.89 6.91
CA ASN A 11 -26.54 -22.76 7.68
C ASN A 11 -25.33 -23.25 6.86
N GLN A 12 -25.25 -22.93 5.58
CA GLN A 12 -24.17 -23.32 4.67
C GLN A 12 -23.88 -22.19 3.65
N PRO A 13 -23.40 -21.02 4.10
CA PRO A 13 -23.05 -19.94 3.19
C PRO A 13 -21.92 -20.39 2.23
N LYS A 14 -21.98 -19.98 0.97
CA LYS A 14 -21.02 -20.34 -0.04
C LYS A 14 -20.51 -19.12 -0.79
N LEU A 15 -19.23 -19.14 -1.16
CA LEU A 15 -18.68 -18.20 -2.11
C LEU A 15 -18.87 -18.74 -3.53
N MET A 16 -19.54 -17.96 -4.36
CA MET A 16 -19.81 -18.26 -5.75
C MET A 16 -19.04 -17.30 -6.66
N GLU A 17 -18.83 -17.68 -7.92
CA GLU A 17 -18.20 -16.84 -8.94
C GLU A 17 -16.86 -16.26 -8.45
N ILE A 18 -16.01 -17.13 -7.90
CA ILE A 18 -14.72 -16.72 -7.34
C ILE A 18 -13.79 -16.30 -8.48
N GLU A 19 -13.33 -15.06 -8.45
CA GLU A 19 -12.44 -14.48 -9.45
C GLU A 19 -11.21 -13.85 -8.80
N LYS A 20 -10.02 -14.11 -9.35
CA LYS A 20 -8.80 -13.42 -8.95
C LYS A 20 -8.70 -12.10 -9.72
N ILE A 21 -9.02 -10.98 -9.09
CA ILE A 21 -9.02 -9.65 -9.70
C ILE A 21 -7.68 -8.93 -9.59
N TRP A 22 -6.85 -9.27 -8.60
CA TRP A 22 -5.54 -8.65 -8.40
C TRP A 22 -4.56 -9.61 -7.74
N GLN A 23 -3.29 -9.37 -7.98
CA GLN A 23 -2.18 -10.10 -7.37
C GLN A 23 -0.96 -9.21 -7.25
N GLN A 24 -0.31 -9.24 -6.07
CA GLN A 24 0.97 -8.57 -5.85
C GLN A 24 2.05 -9.14 -6.79
N VAL A 25 2.79 -8.28 -7.46
CA VAL A 25 3.91 -8.63 -8.35
C VAL A 25 5.12 -7.73 -8.08
N PRO A 26 6.36 -8.28 -8.22
CA PRO A 26 6.66 -9.68 -8.42
C PRO A 26 6.33 -10.54 -7.19
N LYS A 27 6.20 -11.83 -7.34
CA LYS A 27 6.22 -12.77 -6.21
C LYS A 27 7.63 -12.94 -5.71
N VAL A 28 7.82 -12.79 -4.41
CA VAL A 28 9.14 -12.89 -3.76
C VAL A 28 9.08 -13.87 -2.59
N SER A 29 10.23 -14.48 -2.28
CA SER A 29 10.39 -15.33 -1.11
C SER A 29 10.39 -14.51 0.19
N GLY A 30 10.17 -15.16 1.34
CA GLY A 30 10.16 -14.54 2.67
C GLY A 30 8.77 -14.45 3.28
N GLN A 31 8.72 -14.15 4.59
CA GLN A 31 7.52 -14.27 5.41
C GLN A 31 7.13 -12.98 6.14
N GLY A 32 7.61 -11.83 5.69
CA GLY A 32 7.33 -10.55 6.34
C GLY A 32 6.74 -9.49 5.42
N HIS A 33 6.23 -8.43 6.04
CA HIS A 33 5.72 -7.20 5.42
C HIS A 33 4.69 -7.46 4.31
N TYR A 34 3.65 -8.19 4.64
CA TYR A 34 2.57 -8.49 3.67
C TYR A 34 1.61 -7.32 3.49
N ALA A 35 1.32 -6.57 4.57
CA ALA A 35 0.28 -5.55 4.60
C ALA A 35 -1.10 -6.08 4.14
N HIS A 36 -1.57 -5.73 2.94
CA HIS A 36 -2.80 -6.22 2.28
C HIS A 36 -4.09 -5.82 3.02
N ARG A 37 -4.19 -4.56 3.45
CA ARG A 37 -5.47 -3.98 3.85
C ARG A 37 -6.25 -3.55 2.62
N LEU A 38 -7.56 -3.68 2.72
CA LEU A 38 -8.50 -3.30 1.67
C LEU A 38 -9.43 -2.21 2.20
N ALA A 39 -9.70 -1.22 1.36
CA ALA A 39 -10.72 -0.21 1.61
C ALA A 39 -11.41 0.15 0.28
N PHE A 40 -12.62 0.69 0.37
CA PHE A 40 -13.31 1.27 -0.78
C PHE A 40 -13.52 2.76 -0.52
N ASP A 41 -13.27 3.57 -1.54
CA ASP A 41 -13.63 4.98 -1.50
C ASP A 41 -15.12 5.19 -1.84
N ARG A 42 -15.58 6.45 -1.75
CA ARG A 42 -16.98 6.80 -2.03
C ARG A 42 -17.39 6.61 -3.49
N GLU A 43 -16.41 6.47 -4.39
CA GLU A 43 -16.62 6.17 -5.81
C GLU A 43 -16.64 4.65 -6.08
N GLY A 44 -16.52 3.81 -5.03
CA GLY A 44 -16.45 2.37 -5.16
C GLY A 44 -15.12 1.84 -5.68
N LYS A 45 -14.04 2.64 -5.65
CA LYS A 45 -12.71 2.16 -6.04
C LYS A 45 -12.10 1.34 -4.93
N LEU A 46 -11.46 0.25 -5.33
CA LEU A 46 -10.74 -0.64 -4.42
C LEU A 46 -9.33 -0.10 -4.16
N TRP A 47 -9.00 0.07 -2.89
CA TRP A 47 -7.67 0.45 -2.44
C TRP A 47 -7.03 -0.72 -1.71
N ILE A 48 -5.75 -0.96 -2.01
CA ILE A 48 -4.98 -2.06 -1.41
C ILE A 48 -3.66 -1.51 -0.92
N SER A 49 -3.34 -1.76 0.37
CA SER A 49 -1.98 -1.57 0.86
C SER A 49 -1.14 -2.81 0.54
N SER A 50 0.06 -2.62 0.05
CA SER A 50 0.95 -3.69 -0.39
C SER A 50 2.34 -3.49 0.23
N GLY A 51 2.74 -4.38 1.15
CA GLY A 51 4.02 -4.31 1.83
C GLY A 51 5.20 -4.64 0.91
N GLU A 52 6.39 -4.13 1.26
CA GLU A 52 7.61 -4.31 0.45
C GLU A 52 8.26 -5.70 0.59
N ARG A 53 7.70 -6.57 1.45
CA ARG A 53 8.09 -7.97 1.61
C ARG A 53 9.53 -8.18 2.11
N GLN A 54 10.06 -7.21 2.89
CA GLN A 54 11.46 -7.20 3.38
C GLN A 54 12.50 -7.23 2.25
N LYS A 55 12.20 -6.54 1.14
CA LYS A 55 13.05 -6.47 -0.05
C LYS A 55 13.64 -5.08 -0.30
N PHE A 56 13.22 -4.07 0.47
CA PHE A 56 13.72 -2.70 0.41
C PHE A 56 13.45 -2.01 -0.94
N ASP A 57 14.34 -2.14 -1.91
CA ASP A 57 14.35 -1.43 -3.19
C ASP A 57 13.03 -1.50 -4.00
N PRO A 58 12.29 -2.62 -4.02
CA PRO A 58 11.01 -2.67 -4.72
C PRO A 58 10.00 -1.61 -4.28
N ALA A 59 10.14 -1.04 -3.06
CA ALA A 59 9.28 0.07 -2.63
C ALA A 59 9.45 1.32 -3.51
N GLN A 60 10.59 1.48 -4.17
CA GLN A 60 10.88 2.58 -5.11
C GLN A 60 10.70 2.18 -6.59
N ASP A 61 10.57 0.90 -6.89
CA ASP A 61 10.44 0.41 -8.27
C ASP A 61 9.01 0.55 -8.78
N MET A 62 8.81 1.27 -9.87
CA MET A 62 7.51 1.48 -10.51
C MET A 62 7.00 0.25 -11.31
N GLN A 63 7.85 -0.75 -11.54
CA GLN A 63 7.45 -2.02 -12.15
C GLN A 63 7.05 -3.07 -11.12
N SER A 64 7.03 -2.68 -9.84
CA SER A 64 6.65 -3.51 -8.70
C SER A 64 5.52 -2.85 -7.92
N ASN A 65 4.54 -3.62 -7.46
CA ASN A 65 3.56 -3.10 -6.49
C ASN A 65 3.88 -3.51 -5.04
N LEU A 66 5.13 -3.90 -4.76
CA LEU A 66 5.64 -4.03 -3.41
C LEU A 66 5.95 -2.64 -2.82
N GLY A 67 5.54 -2.39 -1.58
CA GLY A 67 5.73 -1.08 -0.92
C GLY A 67 4.88 0.04 -1.55
N LYS A 68 3.64 -0.25 -1.88
CA LYS A 68 2.73 0.66 -2.58
C LYS A 68 1.34 0.73 -1.94
N ILE A 69 0.68 1.86 -2.13
CA ILE A 69 -0.78 1.93 -2.10
C ILE A 69 -1.26 1.92 -3.54
N VAL A 70 -2.12 0.97 -3.88
CA VAL A 70 -2.71 0.85 -5.22
C VAL A 70 -4.19 1.22 -5.20
N ARG A 71 -4.69 1.80 -6.31
CA ARG A 71 -6.09 2.15 -6.50
C ARG A 71 -6.62 1.55 -7.79
N LEU A 72 -7.66 0.75 -7.67
CA LEU A 72 -8.21 -0.08 -8.74
C LEU A 72 -9.72 0.15 -8.89
N ASN A 73 -10.25 -0.22 -10.03
CA ASN A 73 -11.67 -0.51 -10.15
C ASN A 73 -12.00 -1.82 -9.43
N ASP A 74 -13.27 -2.12 -9.22
CA ASP A 74 -13.74 -3.34 -8.56
C ASP A 74 -13.43 -4.63 -9.34
N ASP A 75 -13.07 -4.50 -10.63
CA ASP A 75 -12.61 -5.58 -11.48
C ASP A 75 -11.08 -5.79 -11.46
N GLY A 76 -10.35 -5.02 -10.65
CA GLY A 76 -8.90 -5.09 -10.51
C GLY A 76 -8.10 -4.32 -11.54
N ARG A 77 -8.73 -3.67 -12.52
CA ARG A 77 -8.04 -2.79 -13.47
C ARG A 77 -7.63 -1.48 -12.80
N PRO A 78 -6.55 -0.82 -13.28
CA PRO A 78 -6.18 0.50 -12.78
C PRO A 78 -7.35 1.48 -12.84
N ALA A 79 -7.59 2.22 -11.76
CA ALA A 79 -8.65 3.21 -11.73
C ALA A 79 -8.27 4.45 -12.55
N ALA A 80 -9.26 5.04 -13.22
CA ALA A 80 -9.06 6.31 -13.92
C ALA A 80 -8.59 7.40 -12.93
N GLY A 81 -7.69 8.26 -13.40
CA GLY A 81 -7.13 9.34 -12.59
C GLY A 81 -5.98 8.93 -11.66
N ASN A 82 -5.49 7.69 -11.72
CA ASN A 82 -4.25 7.32 -11.04
C ASN A 82 -3.06 8.16 -11.54
N PRO A 83 -2.12 8.55 -10.66
CA PRO A 83 -1.07 9.51 -11.01
C PRO A 83 -0.10 9.02 -12.08
N PHE A 84 0.12 7.72 -12.17
CA PHE A 84 1.08 7.11 -13.08
C PHE A 84 0.41 6.32 -14.22
N ALA A 85 -0.87 6.60 -14.50
CA ALA A 85 -1.66 5.85 -15.49
C ALA A 85 -1.01 5.83 -16.89
N ALA A 86 -0.35 6.93 -17.30
CA ALA A 86 0.31 7.05 -18.60
C ALA A 86 1.51 6.08 -18.78
N GLN A 87 2.08 5.57 -17.68
CA GLN A 87 3.20 4.62 -17.73
C GLN A 87 2.75 3.19 -18.04
N GLY A 88 1.45 2.90 -17.91
CA GLY A 88 0.91 1.56 -18.14
C GLY A 88 1.36 0.52 -17.10
N GLY A 89 1.04 -0.75 -17.37
CA GLY A 89 1.48 -1.88 -16.56
C GLY A 89 1.19 -1.75 -15.06
N VAL A 90 2.17 -2.11 -14.25
CA VAL A 90 2.08 -2.04 -12.78
C VAL A 90 1.99 -0.59 -12.30
N ALA A 91 2.74 0.32 -12.92
CA ALA A 91 2.75 1.73 -12.54
C ALA A 91 1.35 2.36 -12.59
N ALA A 92 0.52 1.98 -13.57
CA ALA A 92 -0.83 2.49 -13.70
C ALA A 92 -1.75 2.16 -12.51
N GLN A 93 -1.40 1.17 -11.68
CA GLN A 93 -2.16 0.79 -10.49
C GLN A 93 -1.79 1.64 -9.26
N ILE A 94 -0.60 2.25 -9.27
CA ILE A 94 0.01 2.87 -8.10
C ILE A 94 -0.64 4.23 -7.83
N TRP A 95 -1.01 4.46 -6.56
CA TRP A 95 -1.43 5.75 -6.05
C TRP A 95 -0.31 6.49 -5.32
N SER A 96 0.43 5.76 -4.45
CA SER A 96 1.62 6.25 -3.77
C SER A 96 2.65 5.14 -3.60
N LEU A 97 3.91 5.49 -3.36
CA LEU A 97 5.03 4.56 -3.28
C LEU A 97 5.95 4.88 -2.10
N GLY A 98 6.97 4.04 -1.91
CA GLY A 98 7.92 4.24 -0.81
C GLY A 98 7.37 3.84 0.56
N HIS A 99 6.47 2.87 0.60
CA HIS A 99 5.90 2.30 1.81
C HIS A 99 6.67 1.04 2.24
N ARG A 100 6.75 0.81 3.55
CA ARG A 100 7.35 -0.39 4.11
C ARG A 100 6.31 -1.47 4.37
N ASN A 101 5.49 -1.28 5.39
CA ASN A 101 4.50 -2.29 5.82
C ASN A 101 3.22 -1.62 6.35
N PRO A 102 2.36 -1.12 5.47
CA PRO A 102 1.15 -0.41 5.83
C PRO A 102 0.07 -1.36 6.36
N LEU A 103 -0.07 -1.43 7.70
CA LEU A 103 -0.91 -2.38 8.42
C LEU A 103 -2.33 -1.89 8.73
N GLY A 104 -2.55 -0.58 8.73
CA GLY A 104 -3.86 0.04 8.91
C GLY A 104 -4.18 0.96 7.75
N MET A 105 -5.44 0.97 7.28
CA MET A 105 -5.88 1.84 6.19
C MET A 105 -7.35 2.20 6.36
N ALA A 106 -7.68 3.49 6.39
CA ALA A 106 -9.05 3.98 6.51
C ALA A 106 -9.23 5.34 5.85
N PHE A 107 -10.44 5.60 5.35
CA PHE A 107 -10.85 6.94 4.92
C PHE A 107 -11.49 7.69 6.08
N ASP A 108 -11.20 8.97 6.19
CA ASP A 108 -11.91 9.87 7.09
C ASP A 108 -13.25 10.36 6.49
N GLU A 109 -13.98 11.18 7.25
CA GLU A 109 -15.26 11.74 6.83
C GLU A 109 -15.16 12.69 5.62
N HIS A 110 -13.96 13.19 5.32
CA HIS A 110 -13.70 14.06 4.16
C HIS A 110 -13.23 13.27 2.93
N GLY A 111 -13.06 11.93 3.07
CA GLY A 111 -12.58 11.06 2.01
C GLY A 111 -11.06 11.07 1.85
N GLN A 112 -10.33 11.58 2.84
CA GLN A 112 -8.86 11.48 2.90
C GLN A 112 -8.45 10.10 3.39
N LEU A 113 -7.56 9.44 2.65
CA LEU A 113 -7.00 8.15 3.07
C LEU A 113 -5.86 8.35 4.07
N TRP A 114 -5.94 7.64 5.18
CA TRP A 114 -4.94 7.54 6.22
C TRP A 114 -4.40 6.13 6.32
N VAL A 115 -3.10 6.00 6.56
CA VAL A 115 -2.41 4.72 6.67
C VAL A 115 -1.53 4.72 7.91
N VAL A 116 -1.67 3.66 8.72
CA VAL A 116 -0.73 3.35 9.80
C VAL A 116 0.27 2.35 9.27
N GLU A 117 1.55 2.68 9.38
CA GLU A 117 2.64 1.90 8.84
C GLU A 117 3.61 1.47 9.94
N MET A 118 3.99 0.20 9.93
CA MET A 118 5.06 -0.30 10.80
C MET A 118 6.41 0.07 10.18
N GLY A 119 7.14 0.93 10.87
CA GLY A 119 8.50 1.34 10.52
C GLY A 119 9.55 0.27 10.80
N PRO A 120 10.81 0.54 10.48
CA PRO A 120 11.94 -0.24 10.98
C PRO A 120 12.10 -0.03 12.49
N LYS A 121 13.25 -0.28 13.08
CA LYS A 121 13.46 -0.13 14.53
C LYS A 121 13.17 1.30 14.98
N GLY A 122 12.02 1.50 15.63
CA GLY A 122 11.41 2.82 15.83
C GLY A 122 10.80 3.36 14.54
N GLY A 123 10.18 4.52 14.56
CA GLY A 123 9.66 5.20 13.37
C GLY A 123 8.40 4.56 12.77
N ASP A 124 7.54 3.96 13.59
CA ASP A 124 6.16 3.68 13.19
C ASP A 124 5.44 4.98 12.83
N GLU A 125 4.52 4.95 11.86
CA GLU A 125 4.06 6.15 11.17
C GLU A 125 2.54 6.21 11.02
N LEU A 126 2.00 7.42 11.10
CA LEU A 126 0.70 7.75 10.53
C LEU A 126 0.91 8.64 9.32
N ASN A 127 0.43 8.20 8.17
CA ASN A 127 0.58 8.85 6.88
C ASN A 127 -0.77 9.31 6.32
N ARG A 128 -0.88 10.59 5.97
CA ARG A 128 -1.94 11.10 5.11
C ARG A 128 -1.57 10.84 3.66
N ILE A 129 -2.30 9.96 2.98
CA ILE A 129 -1.92 9.49 1.64
C ILE A 129 -2.24 10.55 0.57
N VAL A 130 -1.20 10.98 -0.12
CA VAL A 130 -1.25 11.98 -1.17
C VAL A 130 -1.03 11.33 -2.53
N LYS A 131 -1.81 11.75 -3.52
CA LYS A 131 -1.74 11.27 -4.90
C LYS A 131 -0.34 11.48 -5.49
N GLY A 132 0.30 10.41 -5.94
CA GLY A 132 1.61 10.45 -6.60
C GLY A 132 2.80 10.63 -5.66
N ALA A 133 2.56 10.73 -4.35
CA ALA A 133 3.63 10.94 -3.39
C ALA A 133 4.51 9.70 -3.19
N ASN A 134 5.80 9.96 -2.94
CA ASN A 134 6.78 8.97 -2.52
C ASN A 134 7.11 9.19 -1.04
N TYR A 135 6.84 8.19 -0.19
CA TYR A 135 7.07 8.23 1.26
C TYR A 135 8.49 7.81 1.65
N GLY A 136 9.31 7.48 0.67
CA GLY A 136 10.75 7.44 0.77
C GLY A 136 11.39 6.13 1.21
N TYR A 137 10.66 5.19 1.84
CA TYR A 137 11.26 3.92 2.23
C TYR A 137 11.82 3.15 1.00
N PRO A 138 13.01 2.55 1.05
CA PRO A 138 13.96 2.43 2.17
C PRO A 138 15.03 3.54 2.20
N VAL A 139 14.90 4.59 1.40
CA VAL A 139 15.91 5.68 1.27
C VAL A 139 15.87 6.62 2.47
N VAL A 140 14.68 6.84 3.03
CA VAL A 140 14.46 7.59 4.28
C VAL A 140 13.49 6.85 5.21
N SER A 141 13.66 7.05 6.50
CA SER A 141 12.74 6.61 7.56
C SER A 141 13.13 7.34 8.86
N ASN A 142 12.16 7.57 9.75
CA ASN A 142 12.47 8.07 11.11
C ASN A 142 12.87 6.95 12.08
N GLY A 143 13.07 5.73 11.59
CA GLY A 143 13.61 4.60 12.35
C GLY A 143 14.82 3.99 11.65
N ASP A 144 15.60 3.22 12.38
CA ASP A 144 16.84 2.61 11.92
C ASP A 144 16.69 1.17 11.44
N HIS A 145 17.65 0.67 10.69
CA HIS A 145 17.73 -0.77 10.41
C HIS A 145 17.85 -1.59 11.69
N TYR A 146 17.27 -2.78 11.72
CA TYR A 146 17.42 -3.70 12.87
C TYR A 146 18.88 -4.11 13.12
N SER A 147 19.77 -3.95 12.14
CA SER A 147 21.22 -4.11 12.29
C SER A 147 21.89 -2.97 13.08
N GLY A 148 21.17 -1.88 13.35
CA GLY A 148 21.70 -0.68 13.98
C GLY A 148 22.31 0.34 13.00
N LEU A 149 22.29 0.06 11.70
CA LEU A 149 22.68 1.05 10.70
C LEU A 149 21.58 2.13 10.59
N PRO A 150 21.96 3.42 10.56
CA PRO A 150 20.98 4.50 10.43
C PRO A 150 20.35 4.51 9.02
N ILE A 151 19.08 4.91 8.97
CA ILE A 151 18.41 5.33 7.73
C ILE A 151 18.28 6.87 7.84
N PRO A 152 18.54 7.64 6.79
CA PRO A 152 18.36 9.08 6.83
C PRO A 152 16.93 9.47 7.21
N ASP A 153 16.75 10.42 8.11
CA ASP A 153 15.44 10.95 8.47
C ASP A 153 14.80 11.74 7.33
N HIS A 154 13.47 11.78 7.28
CA HIS A 154 12.71 12.55 6.28
C HIS A 154 13.10 14.03 6.22
N ILE A 155 13.45 14.65 7.36
CA ILE A 155 13.87 16.06 7.41
C ILE A 155 15.13 16.34 6.59
N THR A 156 15.95 15.33 6.33
CA THR A 156 17.19 15.45 5.55
C THR A 156 16.97 15.30 4.03
N ARG A 157 15.78 14.86 3.63
CA ARG A 157 15.44 14.50 2.24
C ARG A 157 14.05 15.04 1.85
N PRO A 158 13.93 16.36 1.65
CA PRO A 158 12.64 17.03 1.45
C PRO A 158 11.91 16.67 0.15
N GLU A 159 12.56 15.96 -0.77
CA GLU A 159 11.96 15.41 -1.98
C GLU A 159 10.98 14.26 -1.72
N PHE A 160 11.06 13.63 -0.54
CA PHE A 160 10.11 12.63 -0.10
C PHE A 160 8.99 13.26 0.73
N LYS A 161 7.79 12.67 0.62
CA LYS A 161 6.65 13.13 1.43
C LYS A 161 6.90 12.78 2.91
N ALA A 162 6.99 13.81 3.74
CA ALA A 162 7.08 13.61 5.18
C ALA A 162 5.80 12.95 5.73
N LEU A 163 5.98 12.10 6.73
CA LEU A 163 4.89 11.54 7.53
C LEU A 163 4.18 12.63 8.35
N GLU A 164 2.97 12.35 8.81
CA GLU A 164 2.23 13.30 9.67
C GLU A 164 2.63 13.12 11.15
N ILE A 165 2.77 11.88 11.61
CA ILE A 165 3.18 11.55 12.99
C ILE A 165 4.07 10.31 12.94
N SER A 166 5.16 10.31 13.74
CA SER A 166 5.93 9.11 14.06
C SER A 166 5.99 8.87 15.55
N TRP A 167 6.16 7.61 15.92
CA TRP A 167 6.38 7.19 17.32
C TRP A 167 7.29 5.95 17.36
N THR A 168 7.90 5.73 18.51
CA THR A 168 8.80 4.59 18.80
C THR A 168 8.19 3.65 19.83
#